data_9a0274b4f5dba4c7e2f8f519d9e9ba6c
#
_entry.id   9a0274b4f5dba4c7e2f8f519d9e9ba6c
#
_cell.length_a   1.000
_cell.length_b   1.000
_cell.length_c   1.000
_cell.angle_alpha   90.00
_cell.angle_beta   90.00
_cell.angle_gamma   90.00
#
_symmetry.space_group_name_H-M   'P 1'
#
loop_
_entity.id
_entity.type
_entity.pdbx_description
1 polymer ?
#
loop_
_entity_poly.entity_id
_entity_poly.type
_entity_poly.pdbx_seq_one_letter_code
_entity_poly.pdbx_strand_id
1 'polypeptide(L)'
;MKKSIILMSLLLIFSLSIFGCSKKEDTSSSLIKVAVCPTSPPNMFEENEKYQGMDLEIFEGFCKARNRQYTITSYDWQGMLGAVIGKQADVAFSAISITDKRKEVMDFSKPYMDNTWNLVSLKSRNIVIKDLAALKKYTIGYPRGMAYSAFIKDKLEPQGVYRLSDVKMYPTYNEVLADLKNGNLDLAFLDGSVASVYRKKMDIQDSYIFSGFDMFGFAFPKGSPLRDDFDRYLNELGPEKLKAIIDKWMK
;
A
#
# COMPACT_ATOMS: atom_id res chain seq x y z
N MET A 1 -15.30 71.44 -68.18
CA MET A 1 -15.32 69.95 -68.02
C MET A 1 -14.02 69.53 -67.41
N LYS A 2 -14.00 69.19 -66.13
CA LYS A 2 -13.07 68.20 -65.47
C LYS A 2 -13.51 68.06 -64.03
N LYS A 3 -14.05 66.92 -63.70
CA LYS A 3 -14.55 66.59 -62.36
C LYS A 3 -13.35 66.21 -61.45
N SER A 4 -13.22 66.95 -60.34
CA SER A 4 -12.28 66.57 -59.28
C SER A 4 -12.95 65.59 -58.34
N ILE A 5 -12.34 64.41 -58.21
CA ILE A 5 -12.73 63.37 -57.26
C ILE A 5 -11.95 63.60 -55.98
N ILE A 6 -12.68 63.94 -54.91
CA ILE A 6 -12.10 64.00 -53.55
C ILE A 6 -12.06 62.57 -52.97
N LEU A 7 -10.85 62.18 -52.74
CA LEU A 7 -10.59 60.85 -52.07
C LEU A 7 -10.66 61.07 -50.56
N MET A 8 -11.69 60.56 -49.92
CA MET A 8 -11.86 60.59 -48.47
C MET A 8 -11.30 59.31 -47.90
N SER A 9 -10.11 59.36 -47.29
CA SER A 9 -9.46 58.27 -46.66
C SER A 9 -10.11 57.98 -45.30
N LEU A 10 -10.83 56.89 -45.21
CA LEU A 10 -11.40 56.34 -43.97
C LEU A 10 -10.31 55.57 -43.23
N LEU A 11 -9.81 56.14 -42.13
CA LEU A 11 -8.91 55.40 -41.21
C LEU A 11 -9.75 54.38 -40.39
N LEU A 12 -9.65 53.12 -40.73
CA LEU A 12 -10.24 52.05 -39.98
C LEU A 12 -9.27 51.68 -38.83
N ILE A 13 -9.58 52.12 -37.62
CA ILE A 13 -8.85 51.70 -36.40
C ILE A 13 -9.32 50.29 -36.08
N PHE A 14 -8.48 49.30 -36.39
CA PHE A 14 -8.69 47.91 -36.03
C PHE A 14 -8.21 47.71 -34.58
N SER A 15 -9.12 47.86 -33.63
CA SER A 15 -8.85 47.53 -32.23
C SER A 15 -8.73 45.99 -32.10
N LEU A 16 -7.48 45.51 -32.02
CA LEU A 16 -7.19 44.11 -31.62
C LEU A 16 -7.60 43.93 -30.17
N SER A 17 -8.80 43.46 -29.94
CA SER A 17 -9.21 42.88 -28.65
C SER A 17 -8.46 41.59 -28.49
N ILE A 18 -7.35 41.62 -27.73
CA ILE A 18 -6.68 40.40 -27.25
C ILE A 18 -7.63 39.75 -26.23
N PHE A 19 -8.51 38.85 -26.70
CA PHE A 19 -9.19 37.94 -25.85
C PHE A 19 -8.10 36.98 -25.30
N GLY A 20 -7.56 37.33 -24.15
CA GLY A 20 -6.77 36.43 -23.35
C GLY A 20 -7.67 35.24 -22.96
N CYS A 21 -7.61 34.19 -23.76
CA CYS A 21 -8.14 32.89 -23.39
C CYS A 21 -7.29 32.38 -22.22
N SER A 22 -7.66 32.81 -21.01
CA SER A 22 -7.22 32.14 -19.80
C SER A 22 -7.76 30.71 -19.93
N LYS A 23 -6.92 29.81 -20.37
CA LYS A 23 -7.14 28.36 -20.14
C LYS A 23 -7.29 28.24 -18.63
N LYS A 24 -8.54 28.27 -18.14
CA LYS A 24 -8.84 27.51 -16.93
C LYS A 24 -8.33 26.10 -17.23
N GLU A 25 -7.23 25.72 -16.61
CA GLU A 25 -6.95 24.31 -16.46
C GLU A 25 -8.22 23.74 -15.82
N ASP A 26 -9.01 23.07 -16.64
CA ASP A 26 -10.01 22.15 -16.20
C ASP A 26 -9.23 21.11 -15.40
N THR A 27 -9.08 21.36 -14.11
CA THR A 27 -8.83 20.30 -13.13
C THR A 27 -10.11 19.48 -13.07
N SER A 28 -10.47 18.88 -14.19
CA SER A 28 -11.33 17.71 -14.26
C SER A 28 -10.70 16.75 -13.29
N SER A 29 -11.34 16.60 -12.11
CA SER A 29 -10.84 15.72 -11.06
C SER A 29 -10.82 14.33 -11.65
N SER A 30 -9.70 13.95 -12.23
CA SER A 30 -9.53 12.62 -12.81
C SER A 30 -9.77 11.63 -11.67
N LEU A 31 -10.71 10.73 -11.88
CA LEU A 31 -11.07 9.66 -10.99
C LEU A 31 -9.82 8.86 -10.65
N ILE A 32 -9.45 8.77 -9.37
CA ILE A 32 -8.27 8.05 -8.93
C ILE A 32 -8.56 6.55 -9.01
N LYS A 33 -7.74 5.82 -9.75
CA LYS A 33 -7.82 4.36 -9.85
C LYS A 33 -6.99 3.73 -8.74
N VAL A 34 -7.63 3.01 -7.87
CA VAL A 34 -7.03 2.35 -6.71
C VAL A 34 -6.94 0.86 -6.93
N ALA A 35 -5.77 0.27 -6.72
CA ALA A 35 -5.58 -1.17 -6.67
C ALA A 35 -5.41 -1.63 -5.22
N VAL A 36 -6.12 -2.68 -4.83
CA VAL A 36 -6.04 -3.26 -3.49
C VAL A 36 -5.97 -4.78 -3.52
N CYS A 37 -5.39 -5.38 -2.47
CA CYS A 37 -5.48 -6.80 -2.17
C CYS A 37 -6.19 -6.95 -0.81
N PRO A 38 -7.52 -7.14 -0.78
CA PRO A 38 -8.31 -6.99 0.45
C PRO A 38 -8.28 -8.24 1.35
N THR A 39 -7.06 -8.72 1.68
CA THR A 39 -6.84 -9.94 2.46
C THR A 39 -5.99 -9.72 3.71
N SER A 40 -5.71 -8.44 4.08
CA SER A 40 -4.80 -8.06 5.16
C SER A 40 -5.50 -7.23 6.25
N PRO A 41 -6.42 -7.82 7.05
CA PRO A 41 -7.01 -7.10 8.17
C PRO A 41 -5.92 -6.80 9.24
N PRO A 42 -5.98 -5.65 9.91
CA PRO A 42 -6.97 -4.58 9.84
C PRO A 42 -6.64 -3.49 8.81
N ASN A 43 -5.59 -3.67 7.99
CA ASN A 43 -5.09 -2.65 7.07
C ASN A 43 -6.02 -2.45 5.86
N MET A 44 -6.26 -3.52 5.09
CA MET A 44 -7.16 -3.53 3.94
C MET A 44 -7.80 -4.91 3.80
N PHE A 45 -9.13 -4.99 3.92
CA PHE A 45 -9.84 -6.26 3.84
C PHE A 45 -11.28 -6.06 3.36
N GLU A 46 -11.90 -7.16 2.97
CA GLU A 46 -13.31 -7.20 2.61
C GLU A 46 -14.10 -7.99 3.66
N GLU A 47 -15.18 -7.40 4.13
CA GLU A 47 -16.13 -8.03 5.04
C GLU A 47 -17.55 -7.61 4.67
N ASN A 48 -18.47 -8.59 4.56
CA ASN A 48 -19.86 -8.34 4.15
C ASN A 48 -19.96 -7.56 2.82
N GLU A 49 -19.15 -7.94 1.83
CA GLU A 49 -19.08 -7.31 0.49
C GLU A 49 -18.67 -5.83 0.53
N LYS A 50 -18.00 -5.40 1.58
CA LYS A 50 -17.51 -4.03 1.73
C LYS A 50 -16.03 -4.01 2.02
N TYR A 51 -15.34 -3.17 1.28
CA TYR A 51 -13.94 -2.85 1.58
C TYR A 51 -13.85 -1.97 2.82
N GLN A 52 -12.91 -2.30 3.68
CA GLN A 52 -12.63 -1.54 4.89
C GLN A 52 -11.19 -1.76 5.37
N GLY A 53 -10.77 -0.93 6.29
CA GLY A 53 -9.45 -1.03 6.89
C GLY A 53 -8.79 0.32 7.09
N MET A 54 -7.70 0.28 7.80
CA MET A 54 -6.88 1.45 8.14
C MET A 54 -6.42 2.23 6.91
N ASP A 55 -5.91 1.51 5.90
CA ASP A 55 -5.37 2.11 4.68
C ASP A 55 -6.46 2.82 3.89
N LEU A 56 -7.64 2.20 3.80
CA LEU A 56 -8.78 2.80 3.14
C LEU A 56 -9.24 4.07 3.86
N GLU A 57 -9.32 4.07 5.19
CA GLU A 57 -9.71 5.26 5.96
C GLU A 57 -8.73 6.43 5.76
N ILE A 58 -7.42 6.15 5.75
CA ILE A 58 -6.40 7.18 5.46
C ILE A 58 -6.58 7.73 4.04
N PHE A 59 -6.81 6.85 3.05
CA PHE A 59 -6.98 7.24 1.65
C PHE A 59 -8.28 8.02 1.42
N GLU A 60 -9.38 7.63 2.05
CA GLU A 60 -10.65 8.36 2.00
C GLU A 60 -10.54 9.76 2.60
N GLY A 61 -9.77 9.89 3.69
CA GLY A 61 -9.43 11.18 4.27
C GLY A 61 -8.70 12.09 3.27
N PHE A 62 -7.74 11.55 2.52
CA PHE A 62 -7.07 12.25 1.42
C PHE A 62 -8.04 12.69 0.33
N CYS A 63 -8.87 11.76 -0.16
CA CYS A 63 -9.84 12.07 -1.20
C CYS A 63 -10.81 13.17 -0.77
N LYS A 64 -11.30 13.12 0.46
CA LYS A 64 -12.16 14.15 1.05
C LYS A 64 -11.46 15.51 1.13
N ALA A 65 -10.21 15.53 1.61
CA ALA A 65 -9.43 16.76 1.76
C ALA A 65 -9.10 17.43 0.41
N ARG A 66 -9.00 16.64 -0.68
CA ARG A 66 -8.67 17.11 -2.04
C ARG A 66 -9.90 17.18 -2.97
N ASN A 67 -11.10 16.93 -2.46
CA ASN A 67 -12.33 16.83 -3.28
C ASN A 67 -12.14 15.92 -4.51
N ARG A 68 -11.53 14.75 -4.30
CA ARG A 68 -11.25 13.75 -5.34
C ARG A 68 -12.20 12.57 -5.23
N GLN A 69 -12.54 12.00 -6.38
CA GLN A 69 -13.25 10.72 -6.46
C GLN A 69 -12.29 9.59 -6.80
N TYR A 70 -12.66 8.36 -6.46
CA TYR A 70 -11.85 7.19 -6.72
C TYR A 70 -12.70 5.97 -7.07
N THR A 71 -12.07 4.99 -7.70
CA THR A 71 -12.62 3.64 -7.91
C THR A 71 -11.63 2.62 -7.38
N ILE A 72 -12.15 1.56 -6.76
CA ILE A 72 -11.34 0.45 -6.26
C ILE A 72 -11.46 -0.74 -7.20
N THR A 73 -10.34 -1.34 -7.56
CA THR A 73 -10.26 -2.65 -8.21
C THR A 73 -9.45 -3.57 -7.31
N SER A 74 -10.04 -4.73 -6.96
CA SER A 74 -9.33 -5.75 -6.18
C SER A 74 -8.53 -6.67 -7.09
N TYR A 75 -7.38 -7.09 -6.57
CA TYR A 75 -6.43 -8.00 -7.21
C TYR A 75 -5.91 -8.99 -6.18
N ASP A 76 -5.25 -10.03 -6.65
CA ASP A 76 -4.29 -10.73 -5.81
C ASP A 76 -3.08 -9.82 -5.52
N TRP A 77 -2.21 -10.25 -4.61
CA TRP A 77 -1.07 -9.43 -4.19
C TRP A 77 -0.15 -8.99 -5.34
N GLN A 78 0.18 -9.92 -6.25
CA GLN A 78 1.08 -9.61 -7.37
C GLN A 78 0.40 -8.76 -8.44
N GLY A 79 -0.87 -9.03 -8.71
CA GLY A 79 -1.70 -8.23 -9.60
C GLY A 79 -1.84 -6.78 -9.14
N MET A 80 -2.06 -6.56 -7.82
CA MET A 80 -2.11 -5.21 -7.23
C MET A 80 -0.80 -4.43 -7.46
N LEU A 81 0.34 -5.03 -7.15
CA LEU A 81 1.64 -4.39 -7.41
C LEU A 81 1.89 -4.19 -8.90
N GLY A 82 1.54 -5.17 -9.72
CA GLY A 82 1.63 -5.09 -11.19
C GLY A 82 0.78 -3.97 -11.78
N ALA A 83 -0.41 -3.71 -11.24
CA ALA A 83 -1.30 -2.63 -11.69
C ALA A 83 -0.67 -1.24 -11.48
N VAL A 84 0.04 -1.02 -10.36
CA VAL A 84 0.78 0.23 -10.12
C VAL A 84 2.00 0.34 -11.03
N ILE A 85 2.82 -0.71 -11.12
CA ILE A 85 4.01 -0.73 -11.97
C ILE A 85 3.63 -0.46 -13.43
N GLY A 86 2.56 -1.10 -13.90
CA GLY A 86 2.01 -0.96 -15.27
C GLY A 86 1.17 0.30 -15.49
N LYS A 87 1.05 1.20 -14.49
CA LYS A 87 0.24 2.44 -14.55
C LYS A 87 -1.24 2.20 -14.86
N GLN A 88 -1.76 1.02 -14.55
CA GLN A 88 -3.18 0.70 -14.63
C GLN A 88 -3.95 1.23 -13.42
N ALA A 89 -3.26 1.40 -12.29
CA ALA A 89 -3.73 2.08 -11.09
C ALA A 89 -2.84 3.27 -10.77
N ASP A 90 -3.42 4.31 -10.18
CA ASP A 90 -2.74 5.54 -9.76
C ASP A 90 -2.14 5.40 -8.37
N VAL A 91 -2.68 4.49 -7.56
CA VAL A 91 -2.22 4.17 -6.21
C VAL A 91 -2.58 2.74 -5.84
N ALA A 92 -1.76 2.09 -5.02
CA ALA A 92 -2.11 0.85 -4.35
C ALA A 92 -1.82 0.91 -2.86
N PHE A 93 -2.66 0.20 -2.09
CA PHE A 93 -2.47 0.02 -0.66
C PHE A 93 -3.09 -1.29 -0.18
N SER A 94 -2.47 -1.95 0.78
CA SER A 94 -2.88 -3.15 1.52
C SER A 94 -1.72 -3.57 2.43
N ALA A 95 -1.28 -2.70 3.34
CA ALA A 95 -0.11 -2.93 4.19
C ALA A 95 1.16 -3.21 3.36
N ILE A 96 1.47 -2.33 2.40
CA ILE A 96 2.62 -2.56 1.52
C ILE A 96 3.91 -2.13 2.21
N SER A 97 4.77 -3.10 2.54
CA SER A 97 6.12 -2.82 3.06
C SER A 97 6.94 -1.99 2.07
N ILE A 98 7.56 -0.93 2.54
CA ILE A 98 8.50 -0.11 1.78
C ILE A 98 9.85 -0.83 1.75
N THR A 99 10.22 -1.39 0.59
CA THR A 99 11.52 -2.06 0.42
C THR A 99 12.31 -1.43 -0.71
N ASP A 100 13.66 -1.51 -0.65
CA ASP A 100 14.52 -0.93 -1.70
C ASP A 100 14.24 -1.56 -3.06
N LYS A 101 14.03 -2.87 -3.12
CA LYS A 101 13.65 -3.56 -4.34
C LYS A 101 12.34 -3.03 -4.95
N ARG A 102 11.34 -2.74 -4.13
CA ARG A 102 10.07 -2.14 -4.60
C ARG A 102 10.26 -0.70 -5.04
N LYS A 103 11.13 0.07 -4.36
CA LYS A 103 11.47 1.45 -4.75
C LYS A 103 12.13 1.55 -6.12
N GLU A 104 12.73 0.50 -6.64
CA GLU A 104 13.30 0.49 -8.00
C GLU A 104 12.21 0.67 -9.07
N VAL A 105 11.01 0.12 -8.86
CA VAL A 105 9.94 0.02 -9.86
C VAL A 105 8.67 0.81 -9.54
N MET A 106 8.52 1.32 -8.32
CA MET A 106 7.41 2.17 -7.88
C MET A 106 7.88 3.21 -6.87
N ASP A 107 7.11 4.26 -6.68
CA ASP A 107 7.33 5.24 -5.62
C ASP A 107 6.42 4.95 -4.43
N PHE A 108 6.83 5.40 -3.26
CA PHE A 108 6.07 5.26 -2.03
C PHE A 108 5.77 6.61 -1.41
N SER A 109 4.66 6.68 -0.69
CA SER A 109 4.44 7.76 0.26
C SER A 109 5.48 7.73 1.38
N LYS A 110 5.52 8.78 2.19
CA LYS A 110 6.10 8.67 3.53
C LYS A 110 5.48 7.49 4.27
N PRO A 111 6.25 6.80 5.12
CA PRO A 111 5.71 5.72 5.94
C PRO A 111 4.61 6.28 6.86
N TYR A 112 3.50 5.54 6.95
CA TYR A 112 2.41 5.90 7.84
C TYR A 112 2.37 5.08 9.11
N MET A 113 3.05 3.90 9.13
CA MET A 113 3.07 2.98 10.26
C MET A 113 4.34 2.13 10.25
N ASP A 114 4.98 1.98 11.41
CA ASP A 114 5.97 0.95 11.64
C ASP A 114 5.31 -0.42 11.73
N ASN A 115 5.95 -1.44 11.18
CA ASN A 115 5.47 -2.80 11.20
C ASN A 115 6.48 -3.74 11.89
N THR A 116 5.97 -4.81 12.46
CA THR A 116 6.76 -5.95 12.91
C THR A 116 6.44 -7.16 12.05
N TRP A 117 7.38 -8.08 11.94
CA TRP A 117 7.15 -9.37 11.33
C TRP A 117 7.16 -10.46 12.39
N ASN A 118 6.03 -11.11 12.55
CA ASN A 118 5.80 -12.05 13.62
C ASN A 118 5.80 -13.49 13.10
N LEU A 119 6.68 -14.33 13.61
CA LEU A 119 6.52 -15.77 13.50
C LEU A 119 5.57 -16.22 14.59
N VAL A 120 4.38 -16.67 14.21
CA VAL A 120 3.36 -17.15 15.15
C VAL A 120 3.20 -18.65 15.08
N SER A 121 2.92 -19.28 16.22
CA SER A 121 2.55 -20.70 16.36
C SER A 121 1.23 -20.85 17.09
N LEU A 122 0.64 -22.04 17.03
CA LEU A 122 -0.41 -22.41 17.98
C LEU A 122 0.14 -22.40 19.40
N LYS A 123 -0.59 -21.84 20.37
CA LYS A 123 -0.19 -21.86 21.78
C LYS A 123 0.03 -23.29 22.31
N SER A 124 -0.79 -24.24 21.86
CA SER A 124 -0.67 -25.65 22.22
C SER A 124 0.68 -26.25 21.84
N ARG A 125 1.39 -25.71 20.84
CA ARG A 125 2.72 -26.16 20.43
C ARG A 125 3.83 -25.57 21.29
N ASN A 126 3.57 -24.50 22.02
CA ASN A 126 4.49 -23.80 22.92
C ASN A 126 5.88 -23.51 22.30
N ILE A 127 5.90 -23.09 21.02
CA ILE A 127 7.14 -22.79 20.30
C ILE A 127 7.62 -21.39 20.66
N VAL A 128 8.81 -21.30 21.26
CA VAL A 128 9.50 -20.05 21.57
C VAL A 128 10.89 -20.10 20.94
N ILE A 129 11.19 -19.19 20.03
CA ILE A 129 12.46 -19.09 19.32
C ILE A 129 13.37 -18.14 20.10
N LYS A 130 14.38 -18.68 20.76
CA LYS A 130 15.42 -17.90 21.47
C LYS A 130 16.66 -17.66 20.60
N ASP A 131 16.90 -18.55 19.65
CA ASP A 131 18.01 -18.51 18.70
C ASP A 131 17.44 -18.77 17.30
N LEU A 132 17.70 -17.90 16.35
CA LEU A 132 17.23 -18.01 14.98
C LEU A 132 17.74 -19.27 14.27
N ALA A 133 18.89 -19.84 14.67
CA ALA A 133 19.37 -21.11 14.15
C ALA A 133 18.39 -22.28 14.40
N ALA A 134 17.50 -22.15 15.38
CA ALA A 134 16.46 -23.12 15.66
C ALA A 134 15.37 -23.17 14.58
N LEU A 135 15.23 -22.14 13.73
CA LEU A 135 14.21 -22.09 12.68
C LEU A 135 14.26 -23.28 11.72
N LYS A 136 15.44 -23.86 11.49
CA LYS A 136 15.63 -25.05 10.66
C LYS A 136 14.77 -26.26 11.07
N LYS A 137 14.30 -26.29 12.31
CA LYS A 137 13.50 -27.39 12.86
C LYS A 137 12.01 -27.27 12.54
N TYR A 138 11.59 -26.13 11.99
CA TYR A 138 10.18 -25.78 11.85
C TYR A 138 9.82 -25.54 10.38
N THR A 139 8.62 -25.94 10.01
CA THR A 139 8.00 -25.55 8.74
C THR A 139 7.44 -24.15 8.86
N ILE A 140 7.85 -23.25 7.94
CA ILE A 140 7.40 -21.85 7.90
C ILE A 140 6.55 -21.63 6.65
N GLY A 141 5.42 -20.91 6.80
CA GLY A 141 4.59 -20.50 5.68
C GLY A 141 4.17 -19.04 5.75
N TYR A 142 3.95 -18.45 4.55
CA TYR A 142 3.43 -17.09 4.40
C TYR A 142 2.84 -16.85 3.00
N PRO A 143 2.08 -15.74 2.78
CA PRO A 143 1.52 -15.42 1.48
C PRO A 143 2.62 -15.09 0.46
N ARG A 144 2.44 -15.55 -0.78
CA ARG A 144 3.40 -15.31 -1.88
C ARG A 144 3.54 -13.81 -2.19
N GLY A 145 4.77 -13.38 -2.50
CA GLY A 145 5.07 -12.00 -2.89
C GLY A 145 5.31 -11.05 -1.73
N MET A 146 5.24 -11.54 -0.49
CA MET A 146 5.56 -10.75 0.70
C MET A 146 7.06 -10.44 0.79
N ALA A 147 7.40 -9.36 1.49
CA ALA A 147 8.78 -8.92 1.69
C ALA A 147 9.64 -9.95 2.45
N TYR A 148 9.02 -10.87 3.17
CA TYR A 148 9.70 -11.96 3.90
C TYR A 148 10.60 -12.81 2.99
N SER A 149 10.22 -13.02 1.71
CA SER A 149 11.05 -13.77 0.76
C SER A 149 12.43 -13.17 0.57
N ALA A 150 12.50 -11.85 0.37
CA ALA A 150 13.77 -11.14 0.25
C ALA A 150 14.56 -11.18 1.56
N PHE A 151 13.89 -10.99 2.70
CA PHE A 151 14.53 -11.08 4.01
C PHE A 151 15.14 -12.47 4.28
N ILE A 152 14.41 -13.53 4.00
CA ILE A 152 14.92 -14.90 4.18
C ILE A 152 16.12 -15.12 3.27
N LYS A 153 16.00 -14.77 1.98
CA LYS A 153 17.06 -14.97 0.99
C LYS A 153 18.32 -14.15 1.29
N ASP A 154 18.16 -12.89 1.70
CA ASP A 154 19.27 -11.94 1.81
C ASP A 154 19.87 -11.88 3.22
N LYS A 155 19.12 -12.31 4.26
CA LYS A 155 19.53 -12.20 5.66
C LYS A 155 19.64 -13.55 6.37
N LEU A 156 18.69 -14.46 6.19
CA LEU A 156 18.70 -15.74 6.94
C LEU A 156 19.44 -16.85 6.21
N GLU A 157 19.32 -16.94 4.89
CA GLU A 157 19.94 -17.99 4.08
C GLU A 157 21.48 -17.90 4.08
N PRO A 158 22.12 -16.73 3.91
CA PRO A 158 23.58 -16.60 3.96
C PRO A 158 24.19 -16.97 5.31
N GLN A 159 23.41 -16.79 6.39
CA GLN A 159 23.82 -17.20 7.74
C GLN A 159 23.52 -18.69 8.04
N GLY A 160 22.98 -19.40 7.06
CA GLY A 160 22.54 -20.77 7.23
C GLY A 160 21.41 -20.95 8.23
N VAL A 161 20.62 -19.90 8.49
CA VAL A 161 19.52 -19.92 9.46
C VAL A 161 18.27 -20.56 8.89
N TYR A 162 17.85 -20.20 7.68
CA TYR A 162 16.70 -20.76 6.99
C TYR A 162 16.81 -20.56 5.49
N ARG A 163 16.34 -21.51 4.67
CA ARG A 163 16.38 -21.41 3.21
C ARG A 163 15.02 -21.03 2.65
N LEU A 164 15.02 -20.15 1.65
CA LEU A 164 13.79 -19.76 0.96
C LEU A 164 13.10 -20.95 0.29
N SER A 165 13.87 -21.94 -0.18
CA SER A 165 13.34 -23.16 -0.78
C SER A 165 12.52 -24.03 0.17
N ASP A 166 12.71 -23.87 1.49
CA ASP A 166 12.05 -24.66 2.51
C ASP A 166 10.72 -24.04 2.99
N VAL A 167 10.41 -22.86 2.47
CA VAL A 167 9.17 -22.11 2.81
C VAL A 167 7.98 -22.64 2.03
N LYS A 168 6.83 -22.77 2.70
CA LYS A 168 5.54 -22.98 2.05
C LYS A 168 4.89 -21.64 1.72
N MET A 169 4.58 -21.40 0.44
CA MET A 169 3.97 -20.15 -0.02
C MET A 169 2.50 -20.35 -0.37
N TYR A 170 1.65 -19.47 0.14
CA TYR A 170 0.18 -19.52 0.04
C TYR A 170 -0.38 -18.33 -0.76
N PRO A 171 -1.65 -18.39 -1.19
CA PRO A 171 -2.33 -17.24 -1.81
C PRO A 171 -2.54 -16.08 -0.83
N THR A 172 -3.07 -16.35 0.37
CA THR A 172 -3.42 -15.33 1.37
C THR A 172 -3.04 -15.78 2.79
N TYR A 173 -3.22 -14.89 3.77
CA TYR A 173 -3.04 -15.23 5.19
C TYR A 173 -4.05 -16.27 5.69
N ASN A 174 -5.25 -16.33 5.10
CA ASN A 174 -6.27 -17.30 5.52
C ASN A 174 -5.81 -18.74 5.30
N GLU A 175 -5.21 -19.04 4.14
CA GLU A 175 -4.69 -20.38 3.85
C GLU A 175 -3.48 -20.72 4.72
N VAL A 176 -2.58 -19.75 4.96
CA VAL A 176 -1.45 -19.93 5.88
C VAL A 176 -1.95 -20.34 7.27
N LEU A 177 -2.93 -19.59 7.78
CA LEU A 177 -3.47 -19.82 9.13
C LEU A 177 -4.34 -21.07 9.22
N ALA A 178 -5.02 -21.45 8.13
CA ALA A 178 -5.71 -22.74 8.06
C ALA A 178 -4.73 -23.91 8.17
N ASP A 179 -3.60 -23.84 7.46
CA ASP A 179 -2.57 -24.88 7.53
C ASP A 179 -1.84 -24.88 8.89
N LEU A 180 -1.62 -23.72 9.50
CA LEU A 180 -1.14 -23.62 10.86
C LEU A 180 -2.10 -24.30 11.85
N LYS A 181 -3.40 -24.02 11.73
CA LYS A 181 -4.45 -24.61 12.59
C LYS A 181 -4.53 -26.13 12.44
N ASN A 182 -4.34 -26.63 11.22
CA ASN A 182 -4.38 -28.05 10.91
C ASN A 182 -3.08 -28.79 11.27
N GLY A 183 -2.04 -28.08 11.73
CA GLY A 183 -0.76 -28.67 12.09
C GLY A 183 0.15 -29.00 10.90
N ASN A 184 -0.19 -28.53 9.70
CA ASN A 184 0.61 -28.68 8.48
C ASN A 184 1.78 -27.69 8.42
N LEU A 185 1.73 -26.64 9.26
CA LEU A 185 2.79 -25.67 9.53
C LEU A 185 3.08 -25.63 11.03
N ASP A 186 4.34 -25.37 11.37
CA ASP A 186 4.74 -25.06 12.75
C ASP A 186 4.64 -23.57 13.03
N LEU A 187 5.01 -22.72 12.06
CA LEU A 187 5.09 -21.27 12.16
C LEU A 187 4.45 -20.60 10.94
N ALA A 188 3.62 -19.60 11.19
CA ALA A 188 3.16 -18.67 10.16
C ALA A 188 3.92 -17.34 10.30
N PHE A 189 4.39 -16.79 9.17
CA PHE A 189 5.02 -15.48 9.14
C PHE A 189 3.95 -14.43 8.77
N LEU A 190 3.66 -13.53 9.69
CA LEU A 190 2.59 -12.52 9.59
C LEU A 190 3.14 -11.12 9.84
N ASP A 191 2.52 -10.12 9.23
CA ASP A 191 2.66 -8.74 9.68
C ASP A 191 2.09 -8.57 11.08
N GLY A 192 2.70 -7.74 11.90
CA GLY A 192 2.29 -7.53 13.28
C GLY A 192 0.85 -7.05 13.41
N SER A 193 0.40 -6.19 12.47
CA SER A 193 -0.99 -5.76 12.39
C SER A 193 -1.94 -6.93 12.15
N VAL A 194 -1.62 -7.80 11.20
CA VAL A 194 -2.39 -9.01 10.89
C VAL A 194 -2.38 -9.97 12.09
N ALA A 195 -1.22 -10.21 12.67
CA ALA A 195 -1.09 -11.06 13.87
C ALA A 195 -1.96 -10.57 15.02
N SER A 196 -2.10 -9.24 15.20
CA SER A 196 -2.94 -8.65 16.24
C SER A 196 -4.42 -9.03 16.11
N VAL A 197 -4.94 -9.06 14.89
CA VAL A 197 -6.32 -9.48 14.60
C VAL A 197 -6.51 -10.97 14.84
N TYR A 198 -5.58 -11.79 14.34
CA TYR A 198 -5.76 -13.23 14.43
C TYR A 198 -5.50 -13.79 15.83
N ARG A 199 -4.72 -13.12 16.69
CA ARG A 199 -4.63 -13.47 18.12
C ARG A 199 -5.97 -13.38 18.86
N LYS A 200 -6.92 -12.58 18.36
CA LYS A 200 -8.29 -12.49 18.91
C LYS A 200 -9.22 -13.57 18.38
N LYS A 201 -8.88 -14.17 17.24
CA LYS A 201 -9.72 -15.14 16.52
C LYS A 201 -9.21 -16.58 16.65
N MET A 202 -7.94 -16.76 16.99
CA MET A 202 -7.25 -18.05 17.05
C MET A 202 -6.36 -18.13 18.28
N ASP A 203 -6.16 -19.35 18.79
CA ASP A 203 -5.27 -19.59 19.93
C ASP A 203 -3.80 -19.67 19.47
N ILE A 204 -3.26 -18.53 19.01
CA ILE A 204 -1.90 -18.37 18.55
C ILE A 204 -1.08 -17.48 19.48
N GLN A 205 0.23 -17.64 19.44
CA GLN A 205 1.22 -16.85 20.17
C GLN A 205 2.36 -16.42 19.25
N ASP A 206 3.05 -15.33 19.61
CA ASP A 206 4.30 -14.97 18.96
C ASP A 206 5.41 -15.92 19.41
N SER A 207 6.02 -16.62 18.47
CA SER A 207 7.20 -17.45 18.67
C SER A 207 8.49 -16.65 18.53
N TYR A 208 8.49 -15.65 17.66
CA TYR A 208 9.55 -14.65 17.46
C TYR A 208 9.00 -13.40 16.78
N ILE A 209 9.57 -12.24 17.10
CA ILE A 209 9.21 -10.95 16.51
C ILE A 209 10.45 -10.29 15.93
N PHE A 210 10.41 -10.00 14.64
CA PHE A 210 11.36 -9.11 13.97
C PHE A 210 10.80 -7.69 13.97
N SER A 211 11.62 -6.70 14.38
CA SER A 211 11.19 -5.30 14.49
C SER A 211 12.27 -4.32 14.10
N GLY A 212 11.88 -3.04 13.89
CA GLY A 212 12.80 -1.94 13.71
C GLY A 212 13.31 -1.72 12.28
N PHE A 213 12.72 -2.34 11.26
CA PHE A 213 13.18 -2.20 9.88
C PHE A 213 12.09 -2.22 8.82
N ASP A 214 10.86 -2.54 9.16
CA ASP A 214 9.74 -2.58 8.20
C ASP A 214 8.73 -1.47 8.48
N MET A 215 8.26 -0.84 7.42
CA MET A 215 7.30 0.25 7.46
C MET A 215 6.33 0.12 6.31
N PHE A 216 5.07 0.50 6.52
CA PHE A 216 4.06 0.54 5.47
C PHE A 216 3.97 1.89 4.79
N GLY A 217 3.72 1.87 3.48
CA GLY A 217 3.46 3.04 2.66
C GLY A 217 2.46 2.75 1.56
N PHE A 218 1.87 3.80 1.02
CA PHE A 218 1.06 3.76 -0.19
C PHE A 218 1.98 3.73 -1.39
N ALA A 219 1.70 2.84 -2.35
CA ALA A 219 2.51 2.68 -3.54
C ALA A 219 1.92 3.43 -4.73
N PHE A 220 2.77 4.10 -5.51
CA PHE A 220 2.41 4.90 -6.66
C PHE A 220 3.28 4.52 -7.86
N PRO A 221 2.81 4.73 -9.11
CA PRO A 221 3.67 4.65 -10.27
C PRO A 221 4.88 5.58 -10.14
N LYS A 222 6.03 5.18 -10.70
CA LYS A 222 7.24 6.02 -10.70
C LYS A 222 6.97 7.39 -11.28
N GLY A 223 7.38 8.43 -10.54
CA GLY A 223 7.21 9.83 -10.93
C GLY A 223 5.78 10.36 -10.80
N SER A 224 4.91 9.68 -10.08
CA SER A 224 3.51 10.11 -9.91
C SER A 224 3.41 11.40 -9.07
N PRO A 225 2.81 12.47 -9.59
CA PRO A 225 2.57 13.69 -8.81
C PRO A 225 1.54 13.47 -7.69
N LEU A 226 0.70 12.42 -7.80
CA LEU A 226 -0.26 12.06 -6.77
C LEU A 226 0.45 11.67 -5.46
N ARG A 227 1.64 11.05 -5.55
CA ARG A 227 2.46 10.70 -4.38
C ARG A 227 2.83 11.94 -3.57
N ASP A 228 3.29 13.02 -4.23
CA ASP A 228 3.68 14.24 -3.55
C ASP A 228 2.49 14.95 -2.90
N ASP A 229 1.31 14.90 -3.55
CA ASP A 229 0.08 15.44 -2.99
C ASP A 229 -0.40 14.62 -1.78
N PHE A 230 -0.29 13.30 -1.85
CA PHE A 230 -0.61 12.41 -0.74
C PHE A 230 0.33 12.64 0.46
N ASP A 231 1.62 12.83 0.22
CA ASP A 231 2.60 13.16 1.28
C ASP A 231 2.31 14.52 1.95
N ARG A 232 1.84 15.52 1.17
CA ARG A 232 1.36 16.79 1.75
C ARG A 232 0.16 16.56 2.65
N TYR A 233 -0.80 15.75 2.19
CA TYR A 233 -1.95 15.38 3.02
C TYR A 233 -1.55 14.67 4.32
N LEU A 234 -0.63 13.71 4.30
CA LEU A 234 -0.15 13.05 5.52
C LEU A 234 0.49 14.05 6.50
N ASN A 235 1.22 15.05 5.99
CA ASN A 235 1.77 16.12 6.82
C ASN A 235 0.65 17.00 7.43
N GLU A 236 -0.38 17.36 6.64
CA GLU A 236 -1.53 18.14 7.09
C GLU A 236 -2.41 17.39 8.10
N LEU A 237 -2.57 16.08 7.90
CA LEU A 237 -3.26 15.20 8.84
C LEU A 237 -2.58 15.22 10.20
N GLY A 238 -1.25 15.19 10.19
CA GLY A 238 -0.40 15.21 11.36
C GLY A 238 -0.34 13.90 12.13
N PRO A 239 0.70 13.74 12.97
CA PRO A 239 0.98 12.46 13.63
C PRO A 239 -0.12 12.03 14.62
N GLU A 240 -0.76 12.96 15.30
CA GLU A 240 -1.78 12.65 16.32
C GLU A 240 -3.04 12.05 15.68
N LYS A 241 -3.54 12.65 14.58
CA LYS A 241 -4.73 12.13 13.87
C LYS A 241 -4.42 10.82 13.16
N LEU A 242 -3.23 10.71 12.56
CA LEU A 242 -2.78 9.46 11.96
C LEU A 242 -2.72 8.34 13.01
N LYS A 243 -2.12 8.63 14.17
CA LYS A 243 -2.09 7.68 15.30
C LYS A 243 -3.50 7.29 15.77
N ALA A 244 -4.43 8.23 15.83
CA ALA A 244 -5.81 7.93 16.22
C ALA A 244 -6.50 6.96 15.25
N ILE A 245 -6.25 7.09 13.94
CA ILE A 245 -6.74 6.14 12.93
C ILE A 245 -6.10 4.77 13.16
N ILE A 246 -4.78 4.71 13.33
CA ILE A 246 -4.06 3.46 13.58
C ILE A 246 -4.60 2.77 14.84
N ASP A 247 -4.67 3.48 15.96
CA ASP A 247 -5.14 2.95 17.24
C ASP A 247 -6.59 2.43 17.16
N LYS A 248 -7.45 3.07 16.35
CA LYS A 248 -8.84 2.63 16.14
C LYS A 248 -8.88 1.22 15.52
N TRP A 249 -8.02 0.95 14.54
CA TRP A 249 -8.01 -0.32 13.81
C TRP A 249 -7.19 -1.42 14.49
N MET A 250 -6.24 -1.04 15.34
CA MET A 250 -5.39 -1.98 16.07
C MET A 250 -6.03 -2.50 17.38
N LYS A 251 -7.12 -1.86 17.85
CA LYS A 251 -7.91 -2.31 19.01
C LYS A 251 -8.65 -3.61 18.71
#